data_516723b4f93ba71c8eb9f77eee47337a
#
_entry.id   516723b4f93ba71c8eb9f77eee47337a
#
_cell.length_a   1.000
_cell.length_b   1.000
_cell.length_c   1.000
_cell.angle_alpha   90.00
_cell.angle_beta   90.00
_cell.angle_gamma   90.00
#
_symmetry.space_group_name_H-M   'P 1'
#
loop_
_entity.id
_entity.type
_entity.pdbx_description
1 polymer ?
#
loop_
_entity_poly.entity_id
_entity_poly.type
_entity_poly.pdbx_seq_one_letter_code
_entity_poly.pdbx_strand_id
1 'polypeptide(L)'
;LSKIKNETAGGFLSSLASGIIPLPHQLHVLNRAMETNNIRYILADEVGLGKTIEAGMIIRELKSRGLVSRILVVCPTGLVTQWASEMQEKFHEKFQVILPSDYDTIRRLTDNDDVYGQFDQVISPMDSIKPIEKHAGWSEEKVEKYNEERIYSIINSGWDLVIMDGAHRVAGSAGEVARYKLGNLLAQASPYLLLL
;
A
#
# COMPACT_ATOMS: atom_id res chain seq x y z
N LEU A 1 8.77 5.62 35.16
CA LEU A 1 7.55 5.34 34.38
C LEU A 1 6.79 6.60 33.96
N SER A 2 6.78 7.69 34.78
CA SER A 2 6.08 8.94 34.46
C SER A 2 6.82 9.84 33.45
N LYS A 3 8.15 9.81 33.38
CA LYS A 3 8.94 10.59 32.41
C LYS A 3 8.83 10.05 30.98
N ILE A 4 8.76 8.74 30.80
CA ILE A 4 8.59 8.12 29.47
C ILE A 4 7.20 8.43 28.87
N LYS A 5 6.18 8.58 29.73
CA LYS A 5 4.82 8.98 29.27
C LYS A 5 4.73 10.40 28.73
N ASN A 6 5.54 11.32 29.21
CA ASN A 6 5.45 12.75 28.80
C ASN A 6 6.23 13.06 27.52
N GLU A 7 7.29 12.33 27.19
CA GLU A 7 8.06 12.56 25.95
C GLU A 7 7.41 11.88 24.74
N THR A 8 6.69 10.75 24.95
CA THR A 8 5.95 10.05 23.88
C THR A 8 4.54 10.61 23.63
N ALA A 9 3.89 11.18 24.64
CA ALA A 9 2.51 11.64 24.53
C ALA A 9 2.33 12.93 23.69
N GLY A 10 3.37 13.73 23.51
CA GLY A 10 3.31 14.95 22.71
C GLY A 10 3.52 14.77 21.21
N GLY A 11 4.01 13.60 20.76
CA GLY A 11 4.39 13.35 19.37
C GLY A 11 3.41 12.56 18.51
N PHE A 12 2.55 11.71 19.10
CA PHE A 12 1.74 10.73 18.36
C PHE A 12 0.26 10.75 18.76
N LEU A 13 -0.35 11.94 18.79
CA LEU A 13 -1.76 12.09 19.18
C LEU A 13 -2.74 11.37 18.23
N SER A 14 -2.40 11.24 16.96
CA SER A 14 -3.28 10.64 15.95
C SER A 14 -3.34 9.11 16.01
N SER A 15 -2.24 8.44 16.33
CA SER A 15 -2.22 6.98 16.46
C SER A 15 -2.92 6.51 17.74
N LEU A 16 -2.85 7.29 18.82
CA LEU A 16 -3.58 7.01 20.07
C LEU A 16 -5.09 7.24 19.95
N ALA A 17 -5.54 8.11 19.05
CA ALA A 17 -6.95 8.36 18.80
C ALA A 17 -7.67 7.20 18.07
N SER A 18 -6.93 6.22 17.54
CA SER A 18 -7.50 5.08 16.82
C SER A 18 -8.07 3.96 17.72
N GLY A 19 -7.98 4.09 19.05
CA GLY A 19 -8.45 3.06 19.99
C GLY A 19 -7.53 1.85 20.10
N ILE A 20 -6.37 1.86 19.44
CA ILE A 20 -5.35 0.81 19.54
C ILE A 20 -4.44 1.11 20.72
N ILE A 21 -4.12 0.08 21.49
CA ILE A 21 -3.04 0.13 22.47
C ILE A 21 -1.77 -0.40 21.80
N PRO A 22 -0.87 0.48 21.32
CA PRO A 22 0.31 0.05 20.59
C PRO A 22 1.28 -0.67 21.51
N LEU A 23 1.92 -1.72 20.99
CA LEU A 23 2.99 -2.42 21.67
C LEU A 23 4.28 -1.58 21.63
N PRO A 24 5.21 -1.75 22.60
CA PRO A 24 6.43 -0.95 22.67
C PRO A 24 7.27 -0.96 21.38
N HIS A 25 7.39 -2.12 20.72
CA HIS A 25 8.13 -2.24 19.46
C HIS A 25 7.45 -1.46 18.32
N GLN A 26 6.11 -1.45 18.25
CA GLN A 26 5.35 -0.71 17.25
C GLN A 26 5.53 0.80 17.40
N LEU A 27 5.58 1.29 18.66
CA LEU A 27 5.90 2.70 18.93
C LEU A 27 7.34 3.04 18.51
N HIS A 28 8.29 2.12 18.70
CA HIS A 28 9.65 2.30 18.25
C HIS A 28 9.75 2.42 16.73
N VAL A 29 9.06 1.54 15.99
CA VAL A 29 8.98 1.58 14.53
C VAL A 29 8.37 2.90 14.06
N LEU A 30 7.25 3.32 14.65
CA LEU A 30 6.61 4.58 14.32
C LEU A 30 7.54 5.78 14.56
N ASN A 31 8.19 5.83 15.72
CA ASN A 31 9.12 6.90 16.07
C ASN A 31 10.24 7.00 15.04
N ARG A 32 10.89 5.87 14.74
CA ARG A 32 11.96 5.80 13.76
C ARG A 32 11.51 6.21 12.35
N ALA A 33 10.29 5.84 11.94
CA ALA A 33 9.73 6.25 10.66
C ALA A 33 9.54 7.77 10.59
N MET A 34 9.20 8.41 11.72
CA MET A 34 8.94 9.85 11.78
C MET A 34 10.19 10.72 11.98
N GLU A 35 11.33 10.13 12.31
CA GLU A 35 12.61 10.84 12.46
C GLU A 35 13.21 11.32 11.13
N THR A 36 12.78 10.73 10.02
CA THR A 36 13.32 11.04 8.70
C THR A 36 12.28 11.68 7.80
N ASN A 37 12.72 12.63 6.97
CA ASN A 37 11.86 13.27 5.97
C ASN A 37 11.59 12.36 4.75
N ASN A 38 12.29 11.24 4.63
CA ASN A 38 12.15 10.31 3.51
C ASN A 38 11.84 8.92 4.05
N ILE A 39 10.55 8.59 4.08
CA ILE A 39 10.08 7.32 4.63
C ILE A 39 10.15 6.25 3.54
N ARG A 40 11.24 5.51 3.53
CA ARG A 40 11.46 4.35 2.66
C ARG A 40 12.02 3.22 3.51
N TYR A 41 11.12 2.42 4.11
CA TYR A 41 11.48 1.42 5.11
C TYR A 41 11.03 0.02 4.74
N ILE A 42 11.81 -0.94 5.23
CA ILE A 42 11.41 -2.34 5.30
C ILE A 42 11.01 -2.62 6.75
N LEU A 43 9.75 -3.00 6.96
CA LEU A 43 9.26 -3.50 8.24
C LEU A 43 9.55 -5.01 8.30
N ALA A 44 10.70 -5.35 8.88
CA ALA A 44 11.26 -6.71 8.84
C ALA A 44 10.89 -7.58 10.04
N ASP A 45 9.82 -7.24 10.76
CA ASP A 45 9.36 -8.02 11.90
C ASP A 45 8.84 -9.41 11.49
N GLU A 46 8.88 -10.36 12.44
CA GLU A 46 8.36 -11.70 12.21
C GLU A 46 6.89 -11.69 11.80
N VAL A 47 6.48 -12.72 11.06
CA VAL A 47 5.08 -12.90 10.65
C VAL A 47 4.20 -12.99 11.90
N GLY A 48 3.13 -12.19 11.96
CA GLY A 48 2.20 -12.18 13.08
C GLY A 48 2.44 -11.11 14.16
N LEU A 49 3.54 -10.36 14.10
CA LEU A 49 3.83 -9.28 15.08
C LEU A 49 3.10 -7.96 14.81
N GLY A 50 2.19 -7.95 13.84
CA GLY A 50 1.32 -6.79 13.61
C GLY A 50 1.86 -5.76 12.63
N LYS A 51 2.61 -6.17 11.59
CA LYS A 51 3.10 -5.26 10.53
C LYS A 51 2.01 -4.38 9.93
N THR A 52 0.81 -4.93 9.72
CA THR A 52 -0.36 -4.15 9.27
C THR A 52 -0.71 -3.04 10.26
N ILE A 53 -0.58 -3.30 11.56
CA ILE A 53 -0.83 -2.31 12.61
C ILE A 53 0.24 -1.21 12.56
N GLU A 54 1.50 -1.57 12.42
CA GLU A 54 2.60 -0.59 12.28
C GLU A 54 2.40 0.28 11.05
N ALA A 55 2.07 -0.33 9.90
CA ALA A 55 1.75 0.42 8.69
C ALA A 55 0.54 1.35 8.89
N GLY A 56 -0.53 0.88 9.54
CA GLY A 56 -1.71 1.69 9.86
C GLY A 56 -1.39 2.87 10.78
N MET A 57 -0.52 2.69 11.78
CA MET A 57 -0.04 3.77 12.64
C MET A 57 0.75 4.81 11.85
N ILE A 58 1.63 4.38 10.95
CA ILE A 58 2.40 5.26 10.06
C ILE A 58 1.46 6.03 9.13
N ILE A 59 0.48 5.37 8.50
CA ILE A 59 -0.54 6.02 7.67
C ILE A 59 -1.22 7.14 8.44
N ARG A 60 -1.74 6.84 9.62
CA ARG A 60 -2.46 7.80 10.46
C ARG A 60 -1.61 9.00 10.83
N GLU A 61 -0.37 8.77 11.22
CA GLU A 61 0.56 9.83 11.59
C GLU A 61 0.91 10.72 10.40
N LEU A 62 1.20 10.14 9.23
CA LEU A 62 1.49 10.88 8.01
C LEU A 62 0.29 11.72 7.54
N LYS A 63 -0.91 11.15 7.60
CA LYS A 63 -2.15 11.88 7.27
C LYS A 63 -2.40 13.03 8.24
N SER A 64 -2.20 12.84 9.55
CA SER A 64 -2.40 13.88 10.55
C SER A 64 -1.43 15.05 10.37
N ARG A 65 -0.24 14.79 9.84
CA ARG A 65 0.75 15.80 9.49
C ARG A 65 0.51 16.45 8.13
N GLY A 66 -0.50 16.01 7.37
CA GLY A 66 -0.79 16.47 6.01
C GLY A 66 0.27 16.08 4.97
N LEU A 67 1.08 15.04 5.26
CA LEU A 67 2.16 14.59 4.39
C LEU A 67 1.69 13.60 3.32
N VAL A 68 0.59 12.88 3.57
CA VAL A 68 0.00 11.93 2.62
C VAL A 68 -1.51 12.06 2.58
N SER A 69 -2.05 11.92 1.39
CA SER A 69 -3.49 11.81 1.12
C SER A 69 -3.78 10.60 0.24
N ARG A 70 -2.91 10.33 -0.74
CA ARG A 70 -3.08 9.26 -1.71
C ARG A 70 -2.22 8.05 -1.37
N ILE A 71 -2.86 6.92 -1.07
CA ILE A 71 -2.21 5.72 -0.53
C ILE A 71 -2.57 4.49 -1.33
N LEU A 72 -1.56 3.77 -1.80
CA LEU A 72 -1.72 2.47 -2.44
C LEU A 72 -1.16 1.37 -1.55
N VAL A 73 -1.98 0.37 -1.26
CA VAL A 73 -1.56 -0.90 -0.63
C VAL A 73 -1.60 -1.99 -1.68
N VAL A 74 -0.47 -2.63 -1.90
CA VAL A 74 -0.33 -3.80 -2.77
C VAL A 74 0.00 -5.00 -1.89
N CYS A 75 -0.85 -6.01 -1.89
CA CYS A 75 -0.72 -7.17 -1.01
C CYS A 75 -1.08 -8.48 -1.73
N PRO A 76 -0.75 -9.66 -1.17
CA PRO A 76 -1.26 -10.93 -1.66
C PRO A 76 -2.79 -10.96 -1.65
N THR A 77 -3.40 -11.61 -2.66
CA THR A 77 -4.86 -11.68 -2.81
C THR A 77 -5.57 -12.15 -1.53
N GLY A 78 -4.99 -13.12 -0.82
CA GLY A 78 -5.56 -13.64 0.43
C GLY A 78 -5.56 -12.66 1.61
N LEU A 79 -4.80 -11.56 1.52
CA LEU A 79 -4.71 -10.54 2.58
C LEU A 79 -5.55 -9.29 2.32
N VAL A 80 -6.16 -9.16 1.14
CA VAL A 80 -6.91 -7.96 0.74
C VAL A 80 -8.04 -7.64 1.72
N THR A 81 -8.86 -8.64 2.06
CA THR A 81 -9.98 -8.46 3.00
C THR A 81 -9.48 -8.13 4.39
N GLN A 82 -8.40 -8.78 4.84
CA GLN A 82 -7.79 -8.48 6.13
C GLN A 82 -7.28 -7.04 6.19
N TRP A 83 -6.56 -6.59 5.18
CA TRP A 83 -6.09 -5.21 5.08
C TRP A 83 -7.25 -4.22 5.16
N ALA A 84 -8.30 -4.43 4.36
CA ALA A 84 -9.46 -3.55 4.31
C ALA A 84 -10.18 -3.48 5.68
N SER A 85 -10.43 -4.64 6.32
CA SER A 85 -11.10 -4.65 7.63
C SER A 85 -10.23 -4.09 8.74
N GLU A 86 -8.94 -4.41 8.80
CA GLU A 86 -8.04 -3.87 9.83
C GLU A 86 -7.90 -2.34 9.72
N MET A 87 -7.77 -1.80 8.51
CA MET A 87 -7.73 -0.35 8.31
C MET A 87 -9.04 0.31 8.74
N GLN A 88 -10.18 -0.26 8.37
CA GLN A 88 -11.49 0.29 8.73
C GLN A 88 -11.77 0.18 10.23
N GLU A 89 -11.56 -0.98 10.84
CA GLU A 89 -11.95 -1.26 12.23
C GLU A 89 -11.01 -0.61 13.25
N LYS A 90 -9.70 -0.64 12.97
CA LYS A 90 -8.70 -0.20 13.92
C LYS A 90 -8.26 1.25 13.71
N PHE A 91 -8.29 1.73 12.48
CA PHE A 91 -7.78 3.06 12.13
C PHE A 91 -8.84 4.00 11.58
N HIS A 92 -10.08 3.52 11.33
CA HIS A 92 -11.16 4.27 10.68
C HIS A 92 -10.78 4.81 9.30
N GLU A 93 -9.85 4.10 8.62
CA GLU A 93 -9.40 4.40 7.27
C GLU A 93 -10.13 3.51 6.26
N LYS A 94 -10.81 4.13 5.32
CA LYS A 94 -11.58 3.43 4.30
C LYS A 94 -10.78 3.35 3.01
N PHE A 95 -10.47 2.14 2.60
CA PHE A 95 -9.80 1.84 1.34
C PHE A 95 -10.77 1.29 0.31
N GLN A 96 -10.64 1.73 -0.94
CA GLN A 96 -11.28 1.10 -2.07
C GLN A 96 -10.49 -0.14 -2.48
N VAL A 97 -11.13 -1.29 -2.47
CA VAL A 97 -10.54 -2.51 -3.05
C VAL A 97 -10.77 -2.49 -4.56
N ILE A 98 -9.71 -2.68 -5.34
CA ILE A 98 -9.77 -2.79 -6.81
C ILE A 98 -9.19 -4.15 -7.21
N LEU A 99 -10.08 -5.06 -7.57
CA LEU A 99 -9.74 -6.38 -8.12
C LEU A 99 -9.60 -6.30 -9.65
N PRO A 100 -9.02 -7.32 -10.32
CA PRO A 100 -8.94 -7.34 -11.79
C PRO A 100 -10.29 -7.19 -12.48
N SER A 101 -11.32 -7.85 -11.93
CA SER A 101 -12.69 -7.76 -12.42
C SER A 101 -13.30 -6.37 -12.31
N ASP A 102 -12.83 -5.58 -11.36
CA ASP A 102 -13.40 -4.26 -11.08
C ASP A 102 -12.79 -3.20 -11.99
N TYR A 103 -11.54 -3.38 -12.42
CA TYR A 103 -10.84 -2.42 -13.27
C TYR A 103 -11.62 -2.06 -14.52
N ASP A 104 -11.99 -3.04 -15.33
CA ASP A 104 -12.74 -2.82 -16.57
C ASP A 104 -14.16 -2.31 -16.30
N THR A 105 -14.75 -2.67 -15.17
CA THR A 105 -16.07 -2.21 -14.77
C THR A 105 -16.04 -0.75 -14.37
N ILE A 106 -15.09 -0.35 -13.52
CA ILE A 106 -14.92 1.04 -13.09
C ILE A 106 -14.60 1.91 -14.32
N ARG A 107 -13.67 1.49 -15.17
CA ARG A 107 -13.32 2.19 -16.41
C ARG A 107 -14.54 2.49 -17.27
N ARG A 108 -15.42 1.50 -17.48
CA ARG A 108 -16.64 1.66 -18.30
C ARG A 108 -17.69 2.54 -17.63
N LEU A 109 -17.85 2.43 -16.31
CA LEU A 109 -18.87 3.19 -15.58
C LEU A 109 -18.52 4.66 -15.42
N THR A 110 -17.23 4.97 -15.34
CA THR A 110 -16.75 6.34 -15.11
C THR A 110 -16.33 7.06 -16.39
N ASP A 111 -16.28 6.34 -17.52
CA ASP A 111 -15.73 6.83 -18.80
C ASP A 111 -14.35 7.50 -18.61
N ASN A 112 -13.54 6.91 -17.72
CA ASN A 112 -12.24 7.43 -17.33
C ASN A 112 -11.21 6.32 -17.36
N ASP A 113 -10.14 6.50 -18.12
CA ASP A 113 -9.05 5.55 -18.24
C ASP A 113 -8.16 5.51 -16.99
N ASP A 114 -8.17 6.57 -16.18
CA ASP A 114 -7.45 6.61 -14.90
C ASP A 114 -8.30 6.03 -13.75
N VAL A 115 -8.43 4.72 -13.74
CA VAL A 115 -9.23 3.98 -12.76
C VAL A 115 -8.70 4.20 -11.33
N TYR A 116 -7.39 4.17 -11.14
CA TYR A 116 -6.77 4.31 -9.82
C TYR A 116 -6.77 5.76 -9.33
N GLY A 117 -6.67 6.72 -10.22
CA GLY A 117 -6.67 8.14 -9.88
C GLY A 117 -7.98 8.66 -9.29
N GLN A 118 -9.06 7.89 -9.40
CA GLN A 118 -10.37 8.28 -8.86
C GLN A 118 -10.50 8.08 -7.34
N PHE A 119 -9.57 7.36 -6.74
CA PHE A 119 -9.64 7.01 -5.31
C PHE A 119 -8.37 7.44 -4.58
N ASP A 120 -8.53 8.04 -3.41
CA ASP A 120 -7.40 8.48 -2.60
C ASP A 120 -6.70 7.32 -1.88
N GLN A 121 -7.44 6.29 -1.49
CA GLN A 121 -6.90 5.14 -0.78
C GLN A 121 -7.35 3.83 -1.46
N VAL A 122 -6.38 3.06 -1.95
CA VAL A 122 -6.63 1.83 -2.71
C VAL A 122 -5.88 0.65 -2.13
N ILE A 123 -6.55 -0.50 -2.09
CA ILE A 123 -5.93 -1.82 -1.90
C ILE A 123 -6.09 -2.61 -3.20
N SER A 124 -4.98 -3.12 -3.74
CA SER A 124 -5.00 -3.95 -4.94
C SER A 124 -4.15 -5.20 -4.75
N PRO A 125 -4.65 -6.38 -5.17
CA PRO A 125 -3.84 -7.60 -5.15
C PRO A 125 -2.62 -7.48 -6.06
N MET A 126 -1.45 -7.93 -5.62
CA MET A 126 -0.22 -7.94 -6.42
C MET A 126 -0.42 -8.68 -7.74
N ASP A 127 -1.12 -9.81 -7.69
CA ASP A 127 -1.36 -10.62 -8.89
C ASP A 127 -2.33 -9.98 -9.88
N SER A 128 -3.09 -8.98 -9.45
CA SER A 128 -4.04 -8.24 -10.29
C SER A 128 -3.39 -7.16 -11.13
N ILE A 129 -2.30 -6.61 -10.63
CA ILE A 129 -1.61 -5.47 -11.26
C ILE A 129 -0.33 -5.89 -12.00
N LYS A 130 0.18 -7.11 -11.76
CA LYS A 130 1.32 -7.62 -12.52
C LYS A 130 0.96 -7.76 -14.01
N PRO A 131 1.93 -7.58 -14.92
CA PRO A 131 1.72 -7.86 -16.34
C PRO A 131 1.22 -9.29 -16.56
N ILE A 132 0.25 -9.46 -17.42
CA ILE A 132 -0.17 -10.78 -17.91
C ILE A 132 0.73 -11.20 -19.07
N GLU A 133 1.11 -12.47 -19.11
CA GLU A 133 1.95 -13.01 -20.19
C GLU A 133 1.11 -13.39 -21.42
N LYS A 134 -0.06 -13.97 -21.19
CA LYS A 134 -0.97 -14.45 -22.25
C LYS A 134 -2.42 -14.30 -21.81
N HIS A 135 -3.30 -14.07 -22.78
CA HIS A 135 -4.75 -14.12 -22.59
C HIS A 135 -5.38 -14.89 -23.76
N ALA A 136 -6.30 -15.81 -23.45
CA ALA A 136 -6.98 -16.60 -24.49
C ALA A 136 -7.71 -15.71 -25.50
N GLY A 137 -7.42 -15.90 -26.78
CA GLY A 137 -8.04 -15.13 -27.88
C GLY A 137 -7.49 -13.72 -28.10
N TRP A 138 -6.39 -13.34 -27.41
CA TRP A 138 -5.72 -12.06 -27.64
C TRP A 138 -4.41 -12.25 -28.41
N SER A 139 -4.10 -11.27 -29.29
CA SER A 139 -2.77 -11.15 -29.89
C SER A 139 -1.75 -10.66 -28.86
N GLU A 140 -0.47 -10.87 -29.12
CA GLU A 140 0.62 -10.36 -28.27
C GLU A 140 0.56 -8.85 -28.12
N GLU A 141 0.32 -8.16 -29.21
CA GLU A 141 0.16 -6.70 -29.27
C GLU A 141 -0.97 -6.19 -28.35
N LYS A 142 -2.11 -6.93 -28.32
CA LYS A 142 -3.24 -6.59 -27.45
C LYS A 142 -2.91 -6.83 -25.96
N VAL A 143 -2.17 -7.88 -25.67
CA VAL A 143 -1.70 -8.17 -24.29
C VAL A 143 -0.73 -7.09 -23.82
N GLU A 144 0.21 -6.69 -24.66
CA GLU A 144 1.18 -5.63 -24.37
C GLU A 144 0.48 -4.29 -24.11
N LYS A 145 -0.40 -3.86 -25.00
CA LYS A 145 -1.19 -2.64 -24.83
C LYS A 145 -2.00 -2.64 -23.53
N TYR A 146 -2.69 -3.74 -23.22
CA TYR A 146 -3.45 -3.88 -21.98
C TYR A 146 -2.58 -3.77 -20.73
N ASN A 147 -1.40 -4.39 -20.76
CA ASN A 147 -0.44 -4.29 -19.67
C ASN A 147 0.07 -2.84 -19.50
N GLU A 148 0.42 -2.19 -20.60
CA GLU A 148 0.88 -0.81 -20.59
C GLU A 148 -0.18 0.14 -20.00
N GLU A 149 -1.42 0.06 -20.45
CA GLU A 149 -2.52 0.90 -19.96
C GLU A 149 -2.75 0.73 -18.46
N ARG A 150 -2.76 -0.51 -17.96
CA ARG A 150 -2.97 -0.79 -16.54
C ARG A 150 -1.80 -0.33 -15.67
N ILE A 151 -0.57 -0.62 -16.09
CA ILE A 151 0.63 -0.20 -15.37
C ILE A 151 0.73 1.32 -15.38
N TYR A 152 0.47 1.95 -16.52
CA TYR A 152 0.46 3.39 -16.63
C TYR A 152 -0.56 4.03 -15.69
N SER A 153 -1.79 3.53 -15.65
CA SER A 153 -2.83 4.04 -14.75
C SER A 153 -2.41 3.97 -13.28
N ILE A 154 -1.91 2.82 -12.80
CA ILE A 154 -1.54 2.69 -11.39
C ILE A 154 -0.29 3.51 -11.01
N ILE A 155 0.71 3.60 -11.89
CA ILE A 155 1.94 4.34 -11.61
C ILE A 155 1.72 5.85 -11.64
N ASN A 156 0.89 6.34 -12.57
CA ASN A 156 0.69 7.77 -12.77
C ASN A 156 -0.47 8.35 -11.93
N SER A 157 -1.09 7.55 -11.09
CA SER A 157 -2.16 8.03 -10.20
C SER A 157 -1.70 8.99 -9.09
N GLY A 158 -0.40 9.27 -8.96
CA GLY A 158 0.11 10.26 -8.03
C GLY A 158 0.03 9.83 -6.56
N TRP A 159 0.51 8.64 -6.24
CA TRP A 159 0.56 8.13 -4.88
C TRP A 159 1.57 8.88 -4.01
N ASP A 160 1.16 9.30 -2.82
CA ASP A 160 2.07 9.85 -1.81
C ASP A 160 2.80 8.72 -1.07
N LEU A 161 2.09 7.63 -0.77
CA LEU A 161 2.61 6.47 -0.06
C LEU A 161 2.24 5.18 -0.79
N VAL A 162 3.21 4.34 -1.05
CA VAL A 162 3.02 2.96 -1.51
C VAL A 162 3.43 1.99 -0.41
N ILE A 163 2.59 1.01 -0.14
CA ILE A 163 2.84 -0.09 0.79
C ILE A 163 2.81 -1.39 0.00
N MET A 164 3.88 -2.16 0.07
CA MET A 164 3.97 -3.48 -0.56
C MET A 164 4.11 -4.56 0.51
N ASP A 165 3.06 -5.33 0.71
CA ASP A 165 3.07 -6.49 1.62
C ASP A 165 3.46 -7.75 0.85
N GLY A 166 4.29 -8.57 1.49
CA GLY A 166 4.85 -9.78 0.88
C GLY A 166 6.00 -9.49 -0.08
N ALA A 167 6.72 -8.39 0.10
CA ALA A 167 7.86 -8.00 -0.73
C ALA A 167 8.97 -9.09 -0.78
N HIS A 168 9.10 -9.91 0.26
CA HIS A 168 10.03 -11.05 0.31
C HIS A 168 9.70 -12.16 -0.71
N ARG A 169 8.47 -12.21 -1.25
CA ARG A 169 8.04 -13.18 -2.28
C ARG A 169 8.39 -12.72 -3.70
N VAL A 170 9.14 -11.65 -3.82
CA VAL A 170 9.47 -11.00 -5.10
C VAL A 170 10.74 -11.57 -5.74
N ALA A 171 11.43 -12.54 -5.12
CA ALA A 171 12.70 -13.06 -5.60
C ALA A 171 12.63 -14.53 -6.09
N GLY A 172 12.86 -14.82 -7.38
CA GLY A 172 13.33 -16.13 -7.87
C GLY A 172 12.69 -16.85 -9.10
N SER A 173 11.52 -16.50 -9.66
CA SER A 173 10.95 -17.18 -10.86
C SER A 173 10.45 -16.22 -11.96
N ALA A 174 10.07 -16.72 -13.15
CA ALA A 174 9.64 -15.85 -14.26
C ALA A 174 8.47 -14.91 -13.90
N GLY A 175 7.51 -15.36 -13.07
CA GLY A 175 6.46 -14.52 -12.50
C GLY A 175 6.98 -13.48 -11.49
N GLU A 176 8.15 -13.70 -10.92
CA GLU A 176 8.85 -12.83 -9.98
C GLU A 176 9.56 -11.67 -10.69
N VAL A 177 10.06 -11.86 -11.90
CA VAL A 177 10.63 -10.77 -12.70
C VAL A 177 9.57 -9.70 -12.99
N ALA A 178 8.34 -10.11 -13.30
CA ALA A 178 7.25 -9.17 -13.54
C ALA A 178 6.83 -8.42 -12.25
N ARG A 179 6.76 -9.13 -11.11
CA ARG A 179 6.49 -8.51 -9.80
C ARG A 179 7.61 -7.57 -9.39
N TYR A 180 8.87 -7.97 -9.58
CA TYR A 180 10.03 -7.13 -9.29
C TYR A 180 10.03 -5.84 -10.11
N LYS A 181 9.78 -5.93 -11.42
CA LYS A 181 9.67 -4.76 -12.29
C LYS A 181 8.57 -3.81 -11.82
N LEU A 182 7.38 -4.35 -11.55
CA LEU A 182 6.26 -3.55 -11.03
C LEU A 182 6.60 -2.91 -9.68
N GLY A 183 7.19 -3.67 -8.75
CA GLY A 183 7.63 -3.16 -7.46
C GLY A 183 8.60 -1.99 -7.59
N ASN A 184 9.57 -2.09 -8.49
CA ASN A 184 10.50 -0.99 -8.77
C ASN A 184 9.80 0.23 -9.36
N LEU A 185 8.87 0.05 -10.29
CA LEU A 185 8.10 1.15 -10.87
C LEU A 185 7.24 1.86 -9.82
N LEU A 186 6.54 1.11 -8.97
CA LEU A 186 5.76 1.65 -7.88
C LEU A 186 6.64 2.36 -6.83
N ALA A 187 7.80 1.79 -6.53
CA ALA A 187 8.76 2.41 -5.62
C ALA A 187 9.30 3.74 -6.15
N GLN A 188 9.40 3.91 -7.46
CA GLN A 188 9.81 5.17 -8.09
C GLN A 188 8.66 6.17 -8.21
N ALA A 189 7.42 5.68 -8.29
CA ALA A 189 6.22 6.50 -8.48
C ALA A 189 5.74 7.21 -7.19
N SER A 190 6.34 6.90 -6.04
CA SER A 190 5.90 7.44 -4.74
C SER A 190 7.07 7.95 -3.91
N PRO A 191 6.94 9.13 -3.27
CA PRO A 191 7.96 9.65 -2.35
C PRO A 191 8.12 8.77 -1.12
N TYR A 192 7.05 8.17 -0.60
CA TYR A 192 7.08 7.31 0.58
C TYR A 192 6.80 5.84 0.22
N LEU A 193 7.57 4.93 0.81
CA LEU A 193 7.50 3.50 0.54
C LEU A 193 7.64 2.67 1.83
N LEU A 194 6.72 1.74 2.05
CA LEU A 194 6.84 0.71 3.07
C LEU A 194 6.83 -0.68 2.42
N LEU A 195 7.79 -1.50 2.79
CA LEU A 195 7.86 -2.92 2.41
C LEU A 195 7.62 -3.78 3.66
N LEU A 196 6.71 -4.75 3.59
CA LEU A 196 6.34 -5.64 4.69
C LEU A 196 6.68 -7.08 4.35
#